data_bbf2ad609c0f9ba1d59343f41778b055
#
_entry.id   bbf2ad609c0f9ba1d59343f41778b055
#
_cell.length_a   1.000
_cell.length_b   1.000
_cell.length_c   1.000
_cell.angle_alpha   90.00
_cell.angle_beta   90.00
_cell.angle_gamma   90.00
#
_symmetry.space_group_name_H-M   'P 1'
#
loop_
_entity.id
_entity.type
_entity.pdbx_description
1 polymer ?
#
loop_
_entity_poly.entity_id
_entity_poly.type
_entity_poly.pdbx_seq_one_letter_code
_entity_poly.pdbx_strand_id
1 'polypeptide(L)'
;RSAQAYGAQVLTYHRVTSVEREGERISAVIVHDERGGEDIRIECGFVLNCGGPWAGQIAAMADCHGVDVVPGAGIMIAMNHRLSQSVINRCVWPADGDILVPDHTVCIIGTTDLKADDPDRLSIPADQVQQMLDSGEAMIPGFRKSRAVHAWAGARPLVKDSRVSATDTRHMARGMSIIDHNTRDGIYGMLTIAGGKLTTYRLMAERIVDIM
;
A
#
# COMPACT_ATOMS: atom_id res chain seq x y z
N ARG A 1 4.48 -18.19 -0.97
CA ARG A 1 4.62 -19.63 -1.33
C ARG A 1 5.31 -19.80 -2.69
N SER A 2 4.86 -19.13 -3.77
CA SER A 2 5.52 -19.27 -5.10
C SER A 2 7.00 -18.88 -5.05
N ALA A 3 7.35 -17.72 -4.51
CA ALA A 3 8.74 -17.30 -4.38
C ALA A 3 9.59 -18.30 -3.57
N GLN A 4 9.06 -18.81 -2.47
CA GLN A 4 9.73 -19.84 -1.65
C GLN A 4 9.98 -21.12 -2.41
N ALA A 5 9.07 -21.54 -3.31
CA ALA A 5 9.27 -22.72 -4.17
C ALA A 5 10.43 -22.55 -5.16
N TYR A 6 10.83 -21.30 -5.43
CA TYR A 6 12.00 -20.94 -6.23
C TYR A 6 13.20 -20.50 -5.39
N GLY A 7 13.23 -20.82 -4.10
CA GLY A 7 14.41 -20.62 -3.24
C GLY A 7 14.43 -19.28 -2.49
N ALA A 8 13.40 -18.44 -2.62
CA ALA A 8 13.36 -17.19 -1.85
C ALA A 8 13.16 -17.48 -0.35
N GLN A 9 13.91 -16.76 0.47
CA GLN A 9 13.71 -16.74 1.92
C GLN A 9 12.71 -15.61 2.26
N VAL A 10 11.78 -15.89 3.18
CA VAL A 10 10.80 -14.94 3.66
C VAL A 10 10.97 -14.79 5.17
N LEU A 11 11.41 -13.61 5.59
CA LEU A 11 11.60 -13.27 6.99
C LEU A 11 10.42 -12.40 7.44
N THR A 12 9.43 -13.02 8.08
CA THR A 12 8.30 -12.30 8.69
C THR A 12 8.71 -11.77 10.06
N TYR A 13 8.10 -10.64 10.49
CA TYR A 13 8.45 -9.94 11.73
C TYR A 13 9.89 -9.41 11.77
N HIS A 14 10.46 -9.17 10.61
CA HIS A 14 11.77 -8.56 10.46
C HIS A 14 11.59 -7.21 9.77
N ARG A 15 11.84 -6.14 10.50
CA ARG A 15 11.71 -4.78 10.01
C ARG A 15 13.06 -4.22 9.59
N VAL A 16 13.17 -3.74 8.35
CA VAL A 16 14.36 -3.03 7.90
C VAL A 16 14.48 -1.72 8.68
N THR A 17 15.61 -1.52 9.33
CA THR A 17 15.90 -0.34 10.17
C THR A 17 16.98 0.55 9.59
N SER A 18 17.85 -0.01 8.73
CA SER A 18 18.92 0.72 8.06
C SER A 18 19.33 0.04 6.76
N VAL A 19 19.88 0.84 5.84
CA VAL A 19 20.53 0.39 4.61
C VAL A 19 21.97 0.88 4.65
N GLU A 20 22.93 -0.03 4.55
CA GLU A 20 24.36 0.27 4.58
C GLU A 20 24.91 0.38 3.16
N ARG A 21 25.90 1.26 3.01
CA ARG A 21 26.61 1.51 1.75
C ARG A 21 28.12 1.51 1.96
N GLU A 22 28.83 1.08 0.93
CA GLU A 22 30.26 1.31 0.75
C GLU A 22 30.44 2.32 -0.41
N GLY A 23 30.67 3.58 -0.05
CA GLY A 23 30.65 4.69 -0.99
C GLY A 23 29.24 4.88 -1.59
N GLU A 24 29.13 4.77 -2.91
CA GLU A 24 27.88 4.92 -3.65
C GLU A 24 27.13 3.59 -3.86
N ARG A 25 27.58 2.49 -3.27
CA ARG A 25 27.04 1.15 -3.54
C ARG A 25 26.42 0.54 -2.29
N ILE A 26 25.23 -0.05 -2.44
CA ILE A 26 24.57 -0.82 -1.37
C ILE A 26 25.47 -2.01 -0.98
N SER A 27 25.65 -2.25 0.31
CA SER A 27 26.46 -3.36 0.85
C SER A 27 25.70 -4.28 1.81
N ALA A 28 24.74 -3.75 2.57
CA ALA A 28 23.93 -4.56 3.49
C ALA A 28 22.62 -3.85 3.88
N VAL A 29 21.72 -4.60 4.50
CA VAL A 29 20.59 -4.07 5.24
C VAL A 29 20.65 -4.55 6.69
N ILE A 30 20.23 -3.69 7.62
CA ILE A 30 20.00 -4.07 9.01
C ILE A 30 18.51 -4.31 9.20
N VAL A 31 18.17 -5.46 9.77
CA VAL A 31 16.78 -5.82 10.08
C VAL A 31 16.65 -6.11 11.56
N HIS A 32 15.60 -5.59 12.18
CA HIS A 32 15.24 -5.88 13.56
C HIS A 32 14.27 -7.05 13.60
N ASP A 33 14.60 -8.12 14.33
CA ASP A 33 13.67 -9.20 14.64
C ASP A 33 12.71 -8.75 15.76
N GLU A 34 11.48 -8.45 15.39
CA GLU A 34 10.43 -7.98 16.31
C GLU A 34 10.02 -9.05 17.35
N ARG A 35 10.47 -10.29 17.21
CA ARG A 35 10.19 -11.38 18.15
C ARG A 35 11.38 -11.72 19.01
N GLY A 36 12.57 -11.80 18.41
CA GLY A 36 13.82 -12.09 19.11
C GLY A 36 14.45 -10.88 19.77
N GLY A 37 14.13 -9.68 19.29
CA GLY A 37 14.67 -8.43 19.79
C GLY A 37 16.12 -8.16 19.37
N GLU A 38 16.63 -8.89 18.38
CA GLU A 38 18.00 -8.77 17.88
C GLU A 38 18.04 -8.06 16.53
N ASP A 39 19.14 -7.34 16.29
CA ASP A 39 19.43 -6.78 14.97
C ASP A 39 20.29 -7.74 14.17
N ILE A 40 19.89 -8.00 12.93
CA ILE A 40 20.57 -8.91 12.02
C ILE A 40 21.08 -8.10 10.83
N ARG A 41 22.37 -8.20 10.54
CA ARG A 41 22.98 -7.63 9.35
C ARG A 41 22.93 -8.63 8.20
N ILE A 42 22.29 -8.26 7.09
CA ILE A 42 22.17 -9.08 5.90
C ILE A 42 22.99 -8.42 4.78
N GLU A 43 24.07 -9.07 4.37
CA GLU A 43 24.88 -8.62 3.23
C GLU A 43 24.11 -8.79 1.93
N CYS A 44 24.07 -7.73 1.13
CA CYS A 44 23.43 -7.75 -0.17
C CYS A 44 24.02 -6.67 -1.08
N GLY A 45 24.13 -6.97 -2.36
CA GLY A 45 24.57 -5.99 -3.37
C GLY A 45 23.41 -5.23 -4.01
N PHE A 46 22.16 -5.57 -3.68
CA PHE A 46 20.98 -4.97 -4.27
C PHE A 46 19.79 -4.97 -3.31
N VAL A 47 19.09 -3.84 -3.23
CA VAL A 47 17.85 -3.65 -2.46
C VAL A 47 16.73 -3.26 -3.40
N LEU A 48 15.67 -4.08 -3.39
CA LEU A 48 14.43 -3.78 -4.08
C LEU A 48 13.40 -3.27 -3.07
N ASN A 49 13.21 -1.96 -3.03
CA ASN A 49 12.27 -1.33 -2.11
C ASN A 49 10.84 -1.45 -2.63
N CYS A 50 10.08 -2.34 -2.03
CA CYS A 50 8.64 -2.56 -2.26
C CYS A 50 7.81 -2.13 -1.05
N GLY A 51 8.27 -1.16 -0.28
CA GLY A 51 7.72 -0.74 1.02
C GLY A 51 6.35 -0.06 0.96
N GLY A 52 5.71 0.05 -0.22
CA GLY A 52 4.37 0.62 -0.34
C GLY A 52 4.28 2.03 0.25
N PRO A 53 3.39 2.28 1.24
CA PRO A 53 3.27 3.61 1.87
C PRO A 53 4.54 4.10 2.56
N TRP A 54 5.43 3.20 2.97
CA TRP A 54 6.72 3.49 3.63
C TRP A 54 7.90 3.58 2.66
N ALA A 55 7.67 3.49 1.34
CA ALA A 55 8.76 3.44 0.36
C ALA A 55 9.69 4.66 0.43
N GLY A 56 9.17 5.84 0.73
CA GLY A 56 9.98 7.04 0.94
C GLY A 56 10.89 6.95 2.17
N GLN A 57 10.40 6.39 3.27
CA GLN A 57 11.18 6.19 4.49
C GLN A 57 12.32 5.18 4.27
N ILE A 58 12.03 4.08 3.57
CA ILE A 58 13.03 3.06 3.24
C ILE A 58 14.10 3.62 2.31
N ALA A 59 13.71 4.40 1.29
CA ALA A 59 14.66 5.05 0.40
C ALA A 59 15.57 6.03 1.16
N ALA A 60 15.02 6.79 2.10
CA ALA A 60 15.79 7.72 2.93
C ALA A 60 16.86 7.01 3.80
N MET A 61 16.66 5.72 4.16
CA MET A 61 17.67 4.94 4.89
C MET A 61 18.96 4.73 4.07
N ALA A 62 18.88 4.85 2.74
CA ALA A 62 20.01 4.80 1.83
C ALA A 62 20.46 6.20 1.34
N ASP A 63 20.03 7.28 2.01
CA ASP A 63 20.20 8.69 1.60
C ASP A 63 19.56 9.01 0.23
N CYS A 64 18.60 8.21 -0.21
CA CYS A 64 17.82 8.47 -1.41
C CYS A 64 16.56 9.27 -1.04
N HIS A 65 16.59 10.57 -1.29
CA HIS A 65 15.50 11.49 -0.95
C HIS A 65 14.56 11.75 -2.14
N GLY A 66 13.38 12.35 -1.87
CA GLY A 66 12.43 12.73 -2.93
C GLY A 66 11.64 11.54 -3.54
N VAL A 67 11.51 10.44 -2.80
CA VAL A 67 10.51 9.40 -3.08
C VAL A 67 9.21 9.82 -2.40
N ASP A 68 8.43 10.63 -3.13
CA ASP A 68 7.20 11.22 -2.60
C ASP A 68 6.02 10.25 -2.74
N VAL A 69 5.78 9.49 -1.68
CA VAL A 69 4.58 8.66 -1.54
C VAL A 69 3.63 9.34 -0.56
N VAL A 70 2.41 9.60 -1.01
CA VAL A 70 1.34 10.15 -0.18
C VAL A 70 0.44 9.00 0.27
N PRO A 71 0.35 8.71 1.57
CA PRO A 71 -0.58 7.69 2.05
C PRO A 71 -2.03 8.13 1.83
N GLY A 72 -2.77 7.41 0.99
CA GLY A 72 -4.21 7.60 0.80
C GLY A 72 -4.99 6.65 1.69
N ALA A 73 -5.48 7.12 2.84
CA ALA A 73 -6.24 6.30 3.77
C ALA A 73 -7.65 6.03 3.26
N GLY A 74 -8.12 4.80 3.39
CA GLY A 74 -9.49 4.43 3.12
C GLY A 74 -10.00 3.42 4.12
N ILE A 75 -11.25 3.58 4.55
CA ILE A 75 -11.91 2.64 5.46
C ILE A 75 -12.73 1.61 4.70
N MET A 76 -12.86 0.45 5.30
CA MET A 76 -13.74 -0.63 4.88
C MET A 76 -14.56 -1.12 6.06
N ILE A 77 -15.78 -1.56 5.81
CA ILE A 77 -16.70 -2.05 6.83
C ILE A 77 -17.24 -3.41 6.41
N ALA A 78 -17.12 -4.39 7.30
CA ALA A 78 -17.77 -5.70 7.14
C ALA A 78 -19.14 -5.69 7.83
N MET A 79 -20.16 -6.14 7.09
CA MET A 79 -21.53 -6.31 7.58
C MET A 79 -21.80 -7.78 7.88
N ASN A 80 -22.65 -8.06 8.86
CA ASN A 80 -22.93 -9.41 9.37
C ASN A 80 -23.71 -10.33 8.43
N HIS A 81 -24.07 -9.86 7.24
CA HIS A 81 -24.80 -10.66 6.25
C HIS A 81 -24.20 -10.53 4.86
N ARG A 82 -24.30 -11.60 4.09
CA ARG A 82 -24.00 -11.60 2.66
C ARG A 82 -25.18 -11.01 1.90
N LEU A 83 -25.20 -9.69 1.76
CA LEU A 83 -26.32 -8.92 1.19
C LEU A 83 -26.40 -9.01 -0.34
N SER A 84 -25.38 -9.52 -1.01
CA SER A 84 -25.34 -9.68 -2.46
C SER A 84 -24.62 -10.97 -2.85
N GLN A 85 -24.93 -11.52 -4.01
CA GLN A 85 -24.20 -12.65 -4.62
C GLN A 85 -23.10 -12.17 -5.58
N SER A 86 -23.13 -10.91 -5.96
CA SER A 86 -22.19 -10.30 -6.89
C SER A 86 -21.56 -9.05 -6.30
N VAL A 87 -20.39 -8.68 -6.79
CA VAL A 87 -19.77 -7.38 -6.51
C VAL A 87 -20.66 -6.28 -7.11
N ILE A 88 -20.96 -5.27 -6.30
CA ILE A 88 -21.71 -4.09 -6.75
C ILE A 88 -20.76 -2.88 -6.68
N ASN A 89 -20.65 -2.14 -7.78
CA ASN A 89 -19.88 -0.91 -7.85
C ASN A 89 -20.78 0.23 -8.33
N ARG A 90 -20.81 1.34 -7.60
CA ARG A 90 -21.59 2.52 -7.97
C ARG A 90 -20.99 3.32 -9.11
N CYS A 91 -19.70 3.11 -9.40
CA CYS A 91 -18.97 3.85 -10.45
C CYS A 91 -19.08 5.37 -10.30
N VAL A 92 -19.05 5.87 -9.08
CA VAL A 92 -19.16 7.31 -8.78
C VAL A 92 -17.83 7.98 -9.04
N TRP A 93 -17.81 8.94 -10.00
CA TRP A 93 -16.64 9.76 -10.28
C TRP A 93 -16.19 10.57 -9.04
N PRO A 94 -14.89 10.80 -8.81
CA PRO A 94 -13.75 10.63 -9.75
C PRO A 94 -12.99 9.30 -9.63
N ALA A 95 -13.40 8.40 -8.79
CA ALA A 95 -12.69 7.14 -8.55
C ALA A 95 -13.51 5.92 -9.00
N ASP A 96 -13.02 4.73 -8.67
CA ASP A 96 -13.73 3.47 -8.91
C ASP A 96 -15.08 3.37 -8.16
N GLY A 97 -15.37 4.37 -7.33
CA GLY A 97 -16.59 4.47 -6.54
C GLY A 97 -16.59 3.56 -5.32
N ASP A 98 -17.73 3.54 -4.67
CA ASP A 98 -17.95 2.65 -3.55
C ASP A 98 -18.22 1.24 -4.09
N ILE A 99 -17.59 0.24 -3.49
CA ILE A 99 -17.72 -1.16 -3.87
C ILE A 99 -18.27 -1.95 -2.70
N LEU A 100 -19.24 -2.81 -2.98
CA LEU A 100 -19.72 -3.82 -2.05
C LEU A 100 -19.29 -5.19 -2.57
N VAL A 101 -18.53 -5.90 -1.76
CA VAL A 101 -17.95 -7.20 -2.10
C VAL A 101 -18.52 -8.27 -1.16
N PRO A 102 -19.22 -9.27 -1.69
CA PRO A 102 -19.62 -10.42 -0.89
C PRO A 102 -18.40 -11.31 -0.59
N ASP A 103 -18.21 -11.66 0.68
CA ASP A 103 -17.15 -12.55 1.12
C ASP A 103 -17.71 -13.57 2.13
N HIS A 104 -17.71 -14.85 1.74
CA HIS A 104 -18.32 -15.94 2.53
C HIS A 104 -19.72 -15.58 3.04
N THR A 105 -19.89 -15.40 4.33
CA THR A 105 -21.16 -15.10 5.00
C THR A 105 -21.40 -13.61 5.25
N VAL A 106 -20.44 -12.77 4.92
CA VAL A 106 -20.48 -11.32 5.14
C VAL A 106 -20.47 -10.56 3.82
N CYS A 107 -20.64 -9.26 3.87
CA CYS A 107 -20.24 -8.39 2.77
C CYS A 107 -19.37 -7.24 3.30
N ILE A 108 -18.44 -6.77 2.46
CA ILE A 108 -17.53 -5.69 2.76
C ILE A 108 -17.88 -4.52 1.89
N ILE A 109 -18.13 -3.37 2.49
CA ILE A 109 -18.31 -2.11 1.76
C ILE A 109 -17.07 -1.23 1.95
N GLY A 110 -16.66 -0.57 0.91
CA GLY A 110 -15.53 0.37 0.87
C GLY A 110 -15.40 0.99 -0.52
N THR A 111 -14.68 2.07 -0.65
CA THR A 111 -13.77 2.60 0.35
C THR A 111 -13.81 4.12 0.31
N THR A 112 -13.53 4.75 1.42
CA THR A 112 -13.31 6.19 1.46
C THR A 112 -11.91 6.54 0.97
N ASP A 113 -11.60 7.83 0.85
CA ASP A 113 -10.29 8.31 0.45
C ASP A 113 -9.95 9.61 1.18
N LEU A 114 -8.96 9.54 2.06
CA LEU A 114 -8.41 10.67 2.81
C LEU A 114 -6.89 10.63 2.73
N LYS A 115 -6.28 11.79 2.67
CA LYS A 115 -4.84 11.89 2.89
C LYS A 115 -4.54 11.54 4.35
N ALA A 116 -3.59 10.62 4.57
CA ALA A 116 -3.02 10.36 5.88
C ALA A 116 -1.62 10.99 5.95
N ASP A 117 -1.25 11.49 7.12
CA ASP A 117 0.10 12.00 7.36
C ASP A 117 1.06 10.87 7.75
N ASP A 118 0.54 9.84 8.42
CA ASP A 118 1.32 8.70 8.91
C ASP A 118 0.59 7.39 8.54
N PRO A 119 1.20 6.51 7.73
CA PRO A 119 0.59 5.23 7.35
C PRO A 119 0.45 4.25 8.52
N ASP A 120 1.18 4.44 9.63
CA ASP A 120 1.10 3.60 10.83
C ASP A 120 -0.02 4.05 11.79
N ARG A 121 -0.57 5.25 11.59
CA ARG A 121 -1.58 5.86 12.48
C ARG A 121 -2.84 6.25 11.71
N LEU A 122 -3.53 5.24 11.20
CA LEU A 122 -4.78 5.45 10.48
C LEU A 122 -5.96 5.49 11.46
N SER A 123 -6.81 6.49 11.30
CA SER A 123 -8.07 6.62 12.05
C SER A 123 -9.26 6.10 11.24
N ILE A 124 -10.36 5.83 11.93
CA ILE A 124 -11.64 5.49 11.34
C ILE A 124 -12.64 6.58 11.78
N PRO A 125 -12.73 7.71 11.06
CA PRO A 125 -13.62 8.81 11.42
C PRO A 125 -15.09 8.42 11.32
N ALA A 126 -15.92 8.89 12.25
CA ALA A 126 -17.34 8.54 12.32
C ALA A 126 -18.14 9.01 11.11
N ASP A 127 -17.80 10.16 10.55
CA ASP A 127 -18.39 10.71 9.34
C ASP A 127 -18.12 9.82 8.11
N GLN A 128 -16.94 9.22 8.02
CA GLN A 128 -16.60 8.27 6.96
C GLN A 128 -17.35 6.95 7.10
N VAL A 129 -17.51 6.46 8.33
CA VAL A 129 -18.37 5.30 8.61
C VAL A 129 -19.80 5.60 8.14
N GLN A 130 -20.31 6.78 8.48
CA GLN A 130 -21.63 7.21 8.08
C GLN A 130 -21.76 7.27 6.54
N GLN A 131 -20.76 7.85 5.86
CA GLN A 131 -20.70 7.91 4.39
C GLN A 131 -20.76 6.52 3.78
N MET A 132 -20.01 5.54 4.31
CA MET A 132 -20.04 4.17 3.78
C MET A 132 -21.37 3.48 4.01
N LEU A 133 -22.02 3.71 5.14
CA LEU A 133 -23.37 3.18 5.40
C LEU A 133 -24.42 3.81 4.47
N ASP A 134 -24.32 5.12 4.16
CA ASP A 134 -25.18 5.79 3.18
C ASP A 134 -24.96 5.24 1.77
N SER A 135 -23.71 5.02 1.39
CA SER A 135 -23.35 4.40 0.11
C SER A 135 -23.92 2.98 0.00
N GLY A 136 -23.85 2.20 1.07
CA GLY A 136 -24.44 0.87 1.14
C GLY A 136 -25.96 0.87 1.00
N GLU A 137 -26.63 1.79 1.66
CA GLU A 137 -28.10 1.95 1.55
C GLU A 137 -28.53 2.35 0.13
N ALA A 138 -27.68 3.16 -0.55
CA ALA A 138 -27.94 3.53 -1.95
C ALA A 138 -27.74 2.37 -2.92
N MET A 139 -26.91 1.38 -2.58
CA MET A 139 -26.70 0.16 -3.40
C MET A 139 -27.78 -0.90 -3.13
N ILE A 140 -28.10 -1.10 -1.85
CA ILE A 140 -29.03 -2.14 -1.38
C ILE A 140 -29.98 -1.53 -0.37
N PRO A 141 -31.24 -1.30 -0.71
CA PRO A 141 -32.25 -0.81 0.23
C PRO A 141 -32.34 -1.71 1.46
N GLY A 142 -32.23 -1.13 2.65
CA GLY A 142 -32.21 -1.83 3.92
C GLY A 142 -30.82 -2.27 4.39
N PHE A 143 -29.76 -1.88 3.71
CA PHE A 143 -28.36 -2.15 4.11
C PHE A 143 -28.08 -1.74 5.55
N ARG A 144 -28.59 -0.58 5.99
CA ARG A 144 -28.43 -0.05 7.35
C ARG A 144 -29.12 -0.86 8.45
N LYS A 145 -30.02 -1.78 8.10
CA LYS A 145 -30.63 -2.73 9.03
C LYS A 145 -29.68 -3.85 9.44
N SER A 146 -28.64 -4.07 8.66
CA SER A 146 -27.58 -5.02 8.96
C SER A 146 -26.60 -4.40 9.95
N ARG A 147 -26.00 -5.24 10.79
CA ARG A 147 -25.02 -4.81 11.79
C ARG A 147 -23.61 -4.79 11.19
N ALA A 148 -22.90 -3.67 11.35
CA ALA A 148 -21.45 -3.64 11.12
C ALA A 148 -20.75 -4.48 12.19
N VAL A 149 -19.90 -5.41 11.78
CA VAL A 149 -19.18 -6.33 12.67
C VAL A 149 -17.70 -5.98 12.80
N HIS A 150 -17.14 -5.32 11.80
CA HIS A 150 -15.75 -4.88 11.81
C HIS A 150 -15.55 -3.69 10.89
N ALA A 151 -14.65 -2.79 11.27
CA ALA A 151 -14.17 -1.71 10.43
C ALA A 151 -12.66 -1.64 10.52
N TRP A 152 -12.01 -1.35 9.40
CA TRP A 152 -10.56 -1.17 9.35
C TRP A 152 -10.18 -0.10 8.34
N ALA A 153 -8.96 0.41 8.46
CA ALA A 153 -8.38 1.36 7.53
C ALA A 153 -7.11 0.79 6.90
N GLY A 154 -6.80 1.21 5.68
CA GLY A 154 -5.56 0.90 4.99
C GLY A 154 -5.03 2.11 4.24
N ALA A 155 -3.72 2.23 4.11
CA ALA A 155 -3.05 3.29 3.35
C ALA A 155 -2.66 2.80 1.95
N ARG A 156 -3.09 3.53 0.92
CA ARG A 156 -2.63 3.33 -0.46
C ARG A 156 -1.33 4.08 -0.68
N PRO A 157 -0.35 3.49 -1.36
CA PRO A 157 0.88 4.18 -1.74
C PRO A 157 0.65 5.03 -3.00
N LEU A 158 0.12 6.25 -2.84
CA LEU A 158 -0.10 7.14 -3.97
C LEU A 158 1.18 7.90 -4.29
N VAL A 159 1.66 7.79 -5.52
CA VAL A 159 2.85 8.52 -5.96
C VAL A 159 2.45 9.95 -6.31
N LYS A 160 3.17 10.92 -5.76
CA LYS A 160 2.93 12.32 -6.06
C LYS A 160 3.28 12.62 -7.52
N ASP A 161 2.31 13.07 -8.27
CA ASP A 161 2.53 13.68 -9.59
C ASP A 161 2.61 15.21 -9.38
N SER A 162 3.69 15.82 -9.83
CA SER A 162 3.90 17.27 -9.71
C SER A 162 2.80 18.11 -10.38
N ARG A 163 1.99 17.50 -11.24
CA ARG A 163 0.87 18.12 -11.96
C ARG A 163 -0.43 18.13 -11.17
N VAL A 164 -0.52 17.41 -10.07
CA VAL A 164 -1.75 17.24 -9.28
C VAL A 164 -1.55 17.80 -7.87
N SER A 165 -2.55 18.52 -7.35
CA SER A 165 -2.52 19.02 -5.99
C SER A 165 -2.39 17.87 -4.98
N ALA A 166 -1.45 17.98 -4.04
CA ALA A 166 -1.20 16.99 -3.00
C ALA A 166 -2.38 16.79 -2.01
N THR A 167 -3.40 17.64 -2.09
CA THR A 167 -4.60 17.54 -1.24
C THR A 167 -5.70 16.66 -1.83
N ASP A 168 -5.62 16.35 -3.14
CA ASP A 168 -6.63 15.54 -3.82
C ASP A 168 -6.08 14.14 -4.15
N THR A 169 -6.16 13.25 -3.17
CA THR A 169 -5.68 11.88 -3.29
C THR A 169 -6.47 11.03 -4.28
N ARG A 170 -7.72 11.39 -4.58
CA ARG A 170 -8.55 10.67 -5.54
C ARG A 170 -8.09 10.86 -6.99
N HIS A 171 -7.49 12.01 -7.29
CA HIS A 171 -6.98 12.35 -8.62
C HIS A 171 -5.49 11.98 -8.80
N MET A 172 -4.80 11.53 -7.75
CA MET A 172 -3.41 11.09 -7.86
C MET A 172 -3.27 9.83 -8.71
N ALA A 173 -2.21 9.79 -9.52
CA ALA A 173 -1.96 8.65 -10.38
C ALA A 173 -1.84 7.35 -9.59
N ARG A 174 -2.70 6.39 -9.89
CA ARG A 174 -2.62 5.00 -9.39
C ARG A 174 -1.73 4.13 -10.29
N GLY A 175 -0.95 4.77 -11.14
CA GLY A 175 0.07 4.13 -11.94
C GLY A 175 1.23 3.61 -11.06
N MET A 176 1.91 2.61 -11.57
CA MET A 176 3.16 2.14 -10.98
C MET A 176 4.28 3.11 -11.37
N SER A 177 5.15 3.46 -10.43
CA SER A 177 6.39 4.19 -10.65
C SER A 177 7.57 3.34 -10.23
N ILE A 178 8.58 3.25 -11.08
CA ILE A 178 9.86 2.61 -10.77
C ILE A 178 10.91 3.72 -10.75
N ILE A 179 11.68 3.77 -9.68
CA ILE A 179 12.73 4.76 -9.44
C ILE A 179 14.05 4.02 -9.38
N ASP A 180 14.92 4.27 -10.35
CA ASP A 180 16.29 3.82 -10.35
C ASP A 180 17.15 4.85 -9.61
N HIS A 181 17.63 4.48 -8.43
CA HIS A 181 18.43 5.34 -7.58
C HIS A 181 19.85 5.55 -8.11
N ASN A 182 20.35 4.65 -8.96
CA ASN A 182 21.62 4.87 -9.64
C ASN A 182 21.53 6.09 -10.58
N THR A 183 20.51 6.13 -11.42
CA THR A 183 20.32 7.22 -12.39
C THR A 183 19.92 8.53 -11.69
N ARG A 184 19.12 8.46 -10.62
CA ARG A 184 18.58 9.65 -9.99
C ARG A 184 19.46 10.22 -8.88
N ASP A 185 20.02 9.36 -8.03
CA ASP A 185 20.70 9.73 -6.78
C ASP A 185 22.19 9.37 -6.78
N GLY A 186 22.67 8.66 -7.80
CA GLY A 186 24.05 8.13 -7.85
C GLY A 186 24.29 6.94 -6.93
N ILE A 187 23.23 6.27 -6.44
CA ILE A 187 23.32 5.14 -5.52
C ILE A 187 23.10 3.83 -6.26
N TYR A 188 24.15 3.06 -6.39
CA TYR A 188 24.12 1.76 -7.06
C TYR A 188 23.56 0.65 -6.19
N GLY A 189 22.74 -0.21 -6.81
CA GLY A 189 22.18 -1.39 -6.15
C GLY A 189 20.87 -1.12 -5.42
N MET A 190 20.11 -0.06 -5.78
CA MET A 190 18.79 0.19 -5.22
C MET A 190 17.77 0.61 -6.30
N LEU A 191 16.64 -0.06 -6.30
CA LEU A 191 15.42 0.35 -7.01
C LEU A 191 14.25 0.50 -6.03
N THR A 192 13.37 1.44 -6.29
CA THR A 192 12.11 1.60 -5.56
C THR A 192 10.92 1.45 -6.51
N ILE A 193 9.92 0.64 -6.13
CA ILE A 193 8.64 0.59 -6.81
C ILE A 193 7.54 1.10 -5.89
N ALA A 194 6.72 2.03 -6.36
CA ALA A 194 5.61 2.58 -5.63
C ALA A 194 4.37 2.73 -6.51
N GLY A 195 3.19 2.87 -5.90
CA GLY A 195 1.92 2.93 -6.61
C GLY A 195 1.46 1.55 -7.10
N GLY A 196 0.76 1.54 -8.23
CA GLY A 196 0.19 0.32 -8.80
C GLY A 196 -1.06 -0.17 -8.07
N LYS A 197 -1.52 -1.36 -8.45
CA LYS A 197 -2.67 -2.05 -7.85
C LYS A 197 -2.25 -3.47 -7.46
N LEU A 198 -2.88 -4.03 -6.41
CA LEU A 198 -2.62 -5.41 -6.01
C LEU A 198 -2.87 -6.41 -7.16
N THR A 199 -3.85 -6.14 -8.01
CA THR A 199 -4.17 -6.97 -9.18
C THR A 199 -3.10 -6.94 -10.28
N THR A 200 -2.21 -5.96 -10.27
CA THR A 200 -1.12 -5.81 -11.25
C THR A 200 0.25 -6.21 -10.69
N TYR A 201 0.29 -6.87 -9.53
CA TYR A 201 1.52 -7.21 -8.81
C TYR A 201 2.54 -7.98 -9.68
N ARG A 202 2.06 -8.91 -10.52
CA ARG A 202 2.93 -9.73 -11.36
C ARG A 202 3.60 -8.89 -12.45
N LEU A 203 2.84 -8.01 -13.11
CA LEU A 203 3.39 -7.06 -14.09
C LEU A 203 4.38 -6.10 -13.45
N MET A 204 4.08 -5.66 -12.22
CA MET A 204 4.98 -4.81 -11.45
C MET A 204 6.30 -5.53 -11.16
N ALA A 205 6.22 -6.78 -10.71
CA ALA A 205 7.39 -7.61 -10.44
C ALA A 205 8.23 -7.85 -11.69
N GLU A 206 7.60 -8.21 -12.82
CA GLU A 206 8.26 -8.41 -14.11
C GLU A 206 9.04 -7.15 -14.51
N ARG A 207 8.37 -5.99 -14.57
CA ARG A 207 8.99 -4.75 -15.03
C ARG A 207 10.16 -4.28 -14.17
N ILE A 208 10.09 -4.46 -12.85
CA ILE A 208 11.18 -4.01 -11.98
C ILE A 208 12.36 -4.97 -12.02
N VAL A 209 12.10 -6.28 -12.19
CA VAL A 209 13.17 -7.28 -12.33
C VAL A 209 13.89 -7.18 -13.69
N ASP A 210 13.17 -6.79 -14.75
CA ASP A 210 13.77 -6.58 -16.07
C ASP A 210 14.76 -5.39 -16.11
N ILE A 211 14.69 -4.49 -15.11
CA ILE A 211 15.61 -3.34 -14.97
C ILE A 211 16.86 -3.70 -14.14
N MET A 212 16.76 -4.73 -13.27
CA MET A 212 17.89 -5.19 -12.44
C MET A 212 19.01 -5.79 -13.26
#